data_583731e81774072f115e883e911854d7
#
_entry.id   583731e81774072f115e883e911854d7
#
_cell.length_a   1.000
_cell.length_b   1.000
_cell.length_c   1.000
_cell.angle_alpha   90.00
_cell.angle_beta   90.00
_cell.angle_gamma   90.00
#
_symmetry.space_group_name_H-M   'P 1'
#
loop_
_entity.id
_entity.type
_entity.pdbx_description
1 polymer ?
#
loop_
_entity_poly.entity_id
_entity_poly.type
_entity_poly.pdbx_seq_one_letter_code
_entity_poly.pdbx_strand_id
1 'polypeptide(L)'
;SCGKHIWIGGTRGTVIHSSDGGANFHVSNVPGADSLDFRDLAILDDKTVLLMSAGPAESGAAKVFRTENAGESWEMVYQTKEKGYFFDAILWEGKQGLILSDPAGPFYGLVRISNKGRDFSLLNPATHPELQKGEAAFAASGSSLQKTKLGYYIVTGGGSKARVLYGKDALNWESIYAEIPGGEGTGFFSLGVRDAKNLWMGGGNYSRIKEGPVPVLESLDAGKTWSPVVNAPAYYVEKILWADPYWILSGPAESSAFDPVKKRWISLGKSPYHNVCRVGDRLYGVGGRGQIGFISLSQIQQLFLSKE
;
A
#
# COMPACT_ATOMS: atom_id res chain seq x y z
N SER A 1 -9.60 3.64 -5.10
CA SER A 1 -10.93 4.06 -5.58
C SER A 1 -11.00 5.56 -5.79
N CYS A 2 -11.78 6.01 -6.75
CA CYS A 2 -12.08 7.41 -7.00
C CYS A 2 -13.58 7.53 -7.33
N GLY A 3 -14.32 8.36 -6.56
CA GLY A 3 -15.77 8.45 -6.71
C GLY A 3 -16.45 7.07 -6.61
N LYS A 4 -17.08 6.63 -7.71
CA LYS A 4 -17.70 5.30 -7.84
C LYS A 4 -16.78 4.25 -8.50
N HIS A 5 -15.58 4.64 -8.93
CA HIS A 5 -14.66 3.73 -9.61
C HIS A 5 -13.85 2.90 -8.61
N ILE A 6 -13.84 1.59 -8.80
CA ILE A 6 -13.01 0.63 -8.06
C ILE A 6 -12.11 -0.06 -9.07
N TRP A 7 -10.80 -0.02 -8.81
CA TRP A 7 -9.80 -0.68 -9.64
C TRP A 7 -9.03 -1.69 -8.81
N ILE A 8 -8.80 -2.86 -9.37
CA ILE A 8 -8.07 -3.96 -8.75
C ILE A 8 -7.07 -4.50 -9.77
N GLY A 9 -5.79 -4.48 -9.43
CA GLY A 9 -4.74 -5.17 -10.16
C GLY A 9 -4.55 -6.60 -9.63
N GLY A 10 -4.17 -7.50 -10.50
CA GLY A 10 -3.94 -8.90 -10.15
C GLY A 10 -2.83 -9.55 -10.97
N THR A 11 -2.65 -10.85 -10.78
CA THR A 11 -1.67 -11.65 -11.51
C THR A 11 -2.06 -11.87 -12.97
N ARG A 12 -1.08 -12.22 -13.80
CA ARG A 12 -1.28 -12.52 -15.22
C ARG A 12 -1.95 -11.40 -16.01
N GLY A 13 -1.55 -10.14 -15.71
CA GLY A 13 -2.07 -8.97 -16.39
C GLY A 13 -3.53 -8.66 -16.10
N THR A 14 -4.13 -9.29 -15.09
CA THR A 14 -5.56 -9.13 -14.78
C THR A 14 -5.84 -7.75 -14.19
N VAL A 15 -6.91 -7.14 -14.66
CA VAL A 15 -7.51 -5.92 -14.13
C VAL A 15 -8.99 -6.13 -13.92
N ILE A 16 -9.49 -5.69 -12.76
CA ILE A 16 -10.93 -5.69 -12.47
C ILE A 16 -11.35 -4.25 -12.21
N HIS A 17 -12.40 -3.83 -12.85
CA HIS A 17 -12.92 -2.46 -12.76
C HIS A 17 -14.43 -2.45 -12.51
N SER A 18 -14.85 -1.55 -11.63
CA SER A 18 -16.25 -1.16 -11.47
C SER A 18 -16.36 0.34 -11.61
N SER A 19 -17.37 0.81 -12.34
CA SER A 19 -17.69 2.24 -12.49
C SER A 19 -18.97 2.66 -11.73
N ASP A 20 -19.62 1.72 -11.04
CA ASP A 20 -20.92 1.90 -10.40
C ASP A 20 -20.90 1.66 -8.88
N GLY A 21 -19.74 1.82 -8.26
CA GLY A 21 -19.56 1.67 -6.81
C GLY A 21 -19.56 0.22 -6.35
N GLY A 22 -19.18 -0.72 -7.23
CA GLY A 22 -19.07 -2.15 -6.94
C GLY A 22 -20.38 -2.92 -7.10
N ALA A 23 -21.38 -2.37 -7.78
CA ALA A 23 -22.57 -3.11 -8.15
C ALA A 23 -22.27 -4.13 -9.24
N ASN A 24 -21.43 -3.76 -10.21
CA ASN A 24 -20.95 -4.65 -11.25
C ASN A 24 -19.42 -4.53 -11.38
N PHE A 25 -18.77 -5.66 -11.67
CA PHE A 25 -17.34 -5.74 -11.92
C PHE A 25 -17.06 -6.31 -13.31
N HIS A 26 -16.21 -5.64 -14.06
CA HIS A 26 -15.70 -6.10 -15.35
C HIS A 26 -14.26 -6.59 -15.18
N VAL A 27 -13.99 -7.81 -15.66
CA VAL A 27 -12.65 -8.42 -15.63
C VAL A 27 -12.04 -8.35 -17.03
N SER A 28 -10.83 -7.85 -17.12
CA SER A 28 -10.07 -7.77 -18.36
C SER A 28 -8.60 -8.12 -18.12
N ASN A 29 -7.84 -8.28 -19.21
CA ASN A 29 -6.40 -8.44 -19.16
C ASN A 29 -5.73 -7.33 -19.96
N VAL A 30 -4.62 -6.82 -19.44
CA VAL A 30 -3.78 -5.86 -20.16
C VAL A 30 -3.01 -6.60 -21.26
N PRO A 31 -3.14 -6.22 -22.53
CA PRO A 31 -2.45 -6.90 -23.63
C PRO A 31 -0.93 -6.90 -23.43
N GLY A 32 -0.29 -8.07 -23.60
CA GLY A 32 1.15 -8.24 -23.43
C GLY A 32 1.65 -8.22 -21.98
N ALA A 33 0.73 -8.33 -21.01
CA ALA A 33 1.06 -8.40 -19.59
C ALA A 33 0.79 -9.78 -18.95
N ASP A 34 0.64 -10.84 -19.75
CA ASP A 34 0.23 -12.19 -19.29
C ASP A 34 1.14 -12.80 -18.22
N SER A 35 2.39 -12.36 -18.14
CA SER A 35 3.37 -12.82 -17.13
C SER A 35 3.54 -11.84 -15.96
N LEU A 36 2.81 -10.72 -15.96
CA LEU A 36 2.99 -9.66 -14.98
C LEU A 36 2.01 -9.79 -13.81
N ASP A 37 2.48 -9.34 -12.65
CA ASP A 37 1.71 -9.26 -11.41
C ASP A 37 1.53 -7.78 -11.05
N PHE A 38 0.31 -7.27 -11.23
CA PHE A 38 -0.03 -5.89 -10.86
C PHE A 38 -0.30 -5.81 -9.36
N ARG A 39 0.62 -5.18 -8.63
CA ARG A 39 0.58 -5.09 -7.17
C ARG A 39 0.07 -3.77 -6.63
N ASP A 40 0.16 -2.71 -7.45
CA ASP A 40 -0.34 -1.40 -7.04
C ASP A 40 -0.80 -0.60 -8.25
N LEU A 41 -1.60 0.43 -7.98
CA LEU A 41 -2.15 1.32 -9.01
C LEU A 41 -2.38 2.73 -8.47
N ALA A 42 -2.28 3.71 -9.36
CA ALA A 42 -2.57 5.10 -9.06
C ALA A 42 -3.70 5.62 -9.96
N ILE A 43 -4.76 6.12 -9.35
CA ILE A 43 -5.90 6.73 -10.05
C ILE A 43 -5.65 8.23 -10.16
N LEU A 44 -5.55 8.72 -11.40
CA LEU A 44 -5.30 10.13 -11.69
C LEU A 44 -6.61 10.92 -11.81
N ASP A 45 -7.58 10.29 -12.46
CA ASP A 45 -8.96 10.77 -12.62
C ASP A 45 -9.89 9.58 -12.98
N ASP A 46 -11.16 9.85 -13.29
CA ASP A 46 -12.16 8.81 -13.57
C ASP A 46 -11.82 7.90 -14.76
N LYS A 47 -10.97 8.36 -15.69
CA LYS A 47 -10.58 7.64 -16.90
C LYS A 47 -9.12 7.25 -16.94
N THR A 48 -8.28 7.94 -16.16
CA THR A 48 -6.82 7.81 -16.22
C THR A 48 -6.30 7.06 -15.01
N VAL A 49 -5.69 5.91 -15.24
CA VAL A 49 -5.12 5.05 -14.21
C VAL A 49 -3.74 4.57 -14.65
N LEU A 50 -2.82 4.50 -13.71
CA LEU A 50 -1.53 3.82 -13.84
C LEU A 50 -1.61 2.49 -13.12
N LEU A 51 -1.19 1.42 -13.78
CA LEU A 51 -0.99 0.09 -13.19
C LEU A 51 0.50 -0.20 -13.10
N MET A 52 0.96 -0.58 -11.93
CA MET A 52 2.34 -0.95 -11.67
C MET A 52 2.47 -2.45 -11.48
N SER A 53 3.37 -3.07 -12.23
CA SER A 53 3.75 -4.47 -11.99
C SER A 53 4.97 -4.58 -11.10
N ALA A 54 4.94 -5.56 -10.19
CA ALA A 54 6.05 -5.92 -9.32
C ALA A 54 6.81 -7.11 -9.92
N GLY A 55 8.09 -7.16 -9.64
CA GLY A 55 9.00 -8.20 -10.08
C GLY A 55 10.35 -7.64 -10.49
N PRO A 56 11.39 -8.50 -10.62
CA PRO A 56 12.73 -8.07 -10.96
C PRO A 56 12.78 -7.34 -12.32
N ALA A 57 13.40 -6.17 -12.32
CA ALA A 57 13.52 -5.36 -13.53
C ALA A 57 14.32 -6.06 -14.63
N GLU A 58 15.34 -6.84 -14.26
CA GLU A 58 16.17 -7.63 -15.18
C GLU A 58 15.35 -8.66 -15.96
N SER A 59 14.27 -9.17 -15.38
CA SER A 59 13.33 -10.07 -16.07
C SER A 59 12.28 -9.30 -16.89
N GLY A 60 12.31 -7.95 -16.87
CA GLY A 60 11.35 -7.11 -17.56
C GLY A 60 10.00 -7.00 -16.85
N ALA A 61 9.96 -7.27 -15.53
CA ALA A 61 8.74 -7.23 -14.75
C ALA A 61 8.43 -5.86 -14.14
N ALA A 62 9.42 -4.96 -14.00
CA ALA A 62 9.22 -3.62 -13.47
C ALA A 62 8.67 -2.66 -14.55
N LYS A 63 7.35 -2.60 -14.68
CA LYS A 63 6.63 -1.83 -15.71
C LYS A 63 5.50 -1.02 -15.14
N VAL A 64 5.13 0.04 -15.89
CA VAL A 64 3.92 0.82 -15.65
C VAL A 64 3.11 0.89 -16.93
N PHE A 65 1.83 0.56 -16.82
CA PHE A 65 0.84 0.70 -17.88
C PHE A 65 -0.11 1.84 -17.54
N ARG A 66 -0.63 2.49 -18.57
CA ARG A 66 -1.54 3.63 -18.45
C ARG A 66 -2.76 3.44 -19.32
N THR A 67 -3.93 3.74 -18.77
CA THR A 67 -5.16 3.97 -19.53
C THR A 67 -5.58 5.42 -19.45
N GLU A 68 -6.31 5.92 -20.45
CA GLU A 68 -7.00 7.23 -20.44
C GLU A 68 -8.48 7.11 -20.83
N ASN A 69 -8.98 5.88 -20.97
CA ASN A 69 -10.34 5.58 -21.38
C ASN A 69 -11.01 4.55 -20.46
N ALA A 70 -10.71 4.65 -19.17
CA ALA A 70 -11.29 3.79 -18.13
C ALA A 70 -11.05 2.28 -18.36
N GLY A 71 -9.87 1.92 -18.91
CA GLY A 71 -9.43 0.54 -19.07
C GLY A 71 -9.83 -0.11 -20.40
N GLU A 72 -10.45 0.60 -21.32
CA GLU A 72 -10.75 0.09 -22.66
C GLU A 72 -9.47 -0.24 -23.45
N SER A 73 -8.40 0.53 -23.21
CA SER A 73 -7.07 0.25 -23.76
C SER A 73 -5.98 0.64 -22.75
N TRP A 74 -4.83 0.00 -22.91
CA TRP A 74 -3.66 0.19 -22.07
C TRP A 74 -2.40 0.39 -22.91
N GLU A 75 -1.56 1.32 -22.49
CA GLU A 75 -0.26 1.61 -23.08
C GLU A 75 0.82 1.37 -22.01
N MET A 76 1.93 0.70 -22.36
CA MET A 76 3.11 0.66 -21.49
C MET A 76 3.83 2.00 -21.59
N VAL A 77 3.81 2.79 -20.51
CA VAL A 77 4.39 4.14 -20.46
C VAL A 77 5.74 4.20 -19.80
N TYR A 78 6.11 3.17 -19.01
CA TYR A 78 7.42 3.11 -18.39
C TYR A 78 7.87 1.66 -18.16
N GLN A 79 9.15 1.45 -18.31
CA GLN A 79 9.86 0.22 -17.95
C GLN A 79 11.28 0.56 -17.54
N THR A 80 11.79 -0.08 -16.49
CA THR A 80 13.24 -0.14 -16.22
C THR A 80 13.74 -1.57 -16.37
N LYS A 81 15.02 -1.71 -16.79
CA LYS A 81 15.78 -2.98 -16.77
C LYS A 81 17.00 -2.86 -15.88
N GLU A 82 17.13 -1.77 -15.16
CA GLU A 82 18.22 -1.50 -14.25
C GLU A 82 18.25 -2.56 -13.15
N LYS A 83 19.44 -3.13 -12.92
CA LYS A 83 19.62 -4.20 -11.93
C LYS A 83 19.26 -3.73 -10.53
N GLY A 84 18.53 -4.60 -9.82
CA GLY A 84 18.13 -4.37 -8.44
C GLY A 84 16.79 -3.66 -8.29
N TYR A 85 16.21 -3.09 -9.36
CA TYR A 85 14.87 -2.51 -9.25
C TYR A 85 13.80 -3.59 -9.12
N PHE A 86 12.91 -3.38 -8.13
CA PHE A 86 11.70 -4.15 -7.91
C PHE A 86 10.65 -3.17 -7.39
N PHE A 87 9.60 -2.89 -8.17
CA PHE A 87 8.61 -1.88 -7.80
C PHE A 87 7.68 -2.36 -6.68
N ASP A 88 7.59 -1.59 -5.59
CA ASP A 88 6.83 -1.93 -4.39
C ASP A 88 5.53 -1.14 -4.24
N ALA A 89 5.56 0.14 -4.58
CA ALA A 89 4.40 1.02 -4.45
C ALA A 89 4.42 2.14 -5.48
N ILE A 90 3.23 2.60 -5.88
CA ILE A 90 3.03 3.77 -6.73
C ILE A 90 2.06 4.74 -6.05
N LEU A 91 2.45 5.99 -5.95
CA LEU A 91 1.66 7.07 -5.36
C LEU A 91 1.43 8.17 -6.40
N TRP A 92 0.22 8.69 -6.47
CA TRP A 92 -0.11 9.88 -7.26
C TRP A 92 -0.86 10.89 -6.40
N GLU A 93 -0.43 12.14 -6.43
CA GLU A 93 -1.11 13.24 -5.75
C GLU A 93 -1.01 14.53 -6.55
N GLY A 94 -2.17 15.12 -6.82
CA GLY A 94 -2.27 16.37 -7.55
C GLY A 94 -1.74 16.27 -8.98
N LYS A 95 -0.51 16.71 -9.21
CA LYS A 95 0.09 16.78 -10.57
C LYS A 95 1.32 15.89 -10.74
N GLN A 96 1.71 15.15 -9.73
CA GLN A 96 2.91 14.31 -9.75
C GLN A 96 2.75 13.06 -8.90
N GLY A 97 3.56 12.07 -9.19
CA GLY A 97 3.61 10.82 -8.46
C GLY A 97 5.03 10.36 -8.15
N LEU A 98 5.11 9.29 -7.41
CA LEU A 98 6.36 8.64 -7.04
C LEU A 98 6.17 7.12 -7.07
N ILE A 99 7.11 6.41 -7.66
CA ILE A 99 7.26 4.96 -7.51
C ILE A 99 8.37 4.71 -6.51
N LEU A 100 8.12 3.80 -5.58
CA LEU A 100 9.10 3.22 -4.69
C LEU A 100 9.52 1.85 -5.25
N SER A 101 10.81 1.60 -5.24
CA SER A 101 11.42 0.31 -5.52
C SER A 101 12.33 -0.09 -4.37
N ASP A 102 12.58 -1.38 -4.23
CA ASP A 102 13.65 -1.92 -3.40
C ASP A 102 14.98 -1.18 -3.63
N PRO A 103 15.93 -1.26 -2.68
CA PRO A 103 17.25 -0.67 -2.84
C PRO A 103 17.95 -1.14 -4.11
N ALA A 104 18.26 -0.19 -4.99
CA ALA A 104 19.02 -0.40 -6.23
C ALA A 104 20.34 0.38 -6.16
N GLY A 105 21.29 -0.13 -5.40
CA GLY A 105 22.53 0.55 -5.05
C GLY A 105 22.49 1.12 -3.62
N PRO A 106 22.98 2.35 -3.37
CA PRO A 106 23.05 2.92 -2.02
C PRO A 106 21.74 3.50 -1.52
N PHE A 107 20.67 3.51 -2.35
CA PHE A 107 19.36 4.12 -2.03
C PHE A 107 18.22 3.19 -2.42
N TYR A 108 17.02 3.48 -1.90
CA TYR A 108 15.79 3.01 -2.50
C TYR A 108 15.64 3.55 -3.92
N GLY A 109 15.22 2.71 -4.85
CA GLY A 109 14.87 3.15 -6.19
C GLY A 109 13.64 4.06 -6.13
N LEU A 110 13.78 5.29 -6.62
CA LEU A 110 12.70 6.26 -6.66
C LEU A 110 12.51 6.77 -8.08
N VAL A 111 11.27 6.73 -8.59
CA VAL A 111 10.93 7.23 -9.91
C VAL A 111 9.84 8.29 -9.78
N ARG A 112 10.17 9.52 -10.16
CA ARG A 112 9.18 10.60 -10.23
C ARG A 112 8.28 10.41 -11.46
N ILE A 113 6.99 10.65 -11.26
CA ILE A 113 5.98 10.64 -12.32
C ILE A 113 5.47 12.07 -12.48
N SER A 114 5.35 12.55 -13.70
CA SER A 114 4.81 13.88 -14.04
C SER A 114 3.97 13.81 -15.31
N ASN A 115 3.52 14.99 -15.79
CA ASN A 115 2.77 15.12 -17.04
C ASN A 115 1.60 14.11 -17.16
N LYS A 116 0.75 14.06 -16.10
CA LYS A 116 -0.41 13.13 -16.04
C LYS A 116 -0.02 11.66 -16.28
N GLY A 117 1.10 11.24 -15.72
CA GLY A 117 1.55 9.84 -15.79
C GLY A 117 2.21 9.46 -17.12
N ARG A 118 2.77 10.42 -17.87
CA ARG A 118 3.47 10.18 -19.14
C ARG A 118 4.98 10.30 -19.03
N ASP A 119 5.48 11.13 -18.11
CA ASP A 119 6.92 11.37 -17.95
C ASP A 119 7.42 10.70 -16.66
N PHE A 120 8.51 9.96 -16.79
CA PHE A 120 9.14 9.23 -15.70
C PHE A 120 10.61 9.61 -15.61
N SER A 121 11.11 9.87 -14.41
CA SER A 121 12.51 10.19 -14.18
C SER A 121 13.02 9.55 -12.90
N LEU A 122 14.15 8.86 -12.99
CA LEU A 122 14.87 8.34 -11.83
C LEU A 122 15.33 9.50 -10.94
N LEU A 123 15.15 9.34 -9.64
CA LEU A 123 15.63 10.29 -8.65
C LEU A 123 16.90 9.75 -7.99
N ASN A 124 17.86 10.65 -7.78
CA ASN A 124 19.03 10.40 -6.94
C ASN A 124 18.84 11.20 -5.66
N PRO A 125 18.48 10.57 -4.52
CA PRO A 125 18.36 11.27 -3.26
C PRO A 125 19.66 12.01 -2.88
N ALA A 126 19.52 13.26 -2.46
CA ALA A 126 20.66 14.08 -2.00
C ALA A 126 21.13 13.63 -0.61
N THR A 127 20.18 13.18 0.23
CA THR A 127 20.46 12.54 1.52
C THR A 127 19.63 11.28 1.65
N HIS A 128 20.22 10.24 2.21
CA HIS A 128 19.53 8.98 2.49
C HIS A 128 20.21 8.28 3.67
N PRO A 129 19.47 7.70 4.62
CA PRO A 129 20.05 6.88 5.67
C PRO A 129 20.79 5.68 5.08
N GLU A 130 21.90 5.29 5.68
CA GLU A 130 22.60 4.06 5.29
C GLU A 130 21.64 2.87 5.29
N LEU A 131 21.63 2.12 4.21
CA LEU A 131 20.82 0.93 4.06
C LEU A 131 21.35 -0.21 4.93
N GLN A 132 20.44 -0.93 5.56
CA GLN A 132 20.80 -2.15 6.27
C GLN A 132 20.92 -3.31 5.26
N LYS A 133 21.81 -4.26 5.56
CA LYS A 133 21.91 -5.48 4.74
C LYS A 133 20.58 -6.22 4.69
N GLY A 134 20.04 -6.47 3.50
CA GLY A 134 18.77 -7.13 3.26
C GLY A 134 17.53 -6.27 3.53
N GLU A 135 17.71 -4.97 3.72
CA GLU A 135 16.58 -4.05 3.84
C GLU A 135 15.83 -3.96 2.53
N ALA A 136 14.49 -3.96 2.63
CA ALA A 136 13.57 -3.92 1.51
C ALA A 136 12.30 -3.13 1.86
N ALA A 137 11.58 -2.65 0.85
CA ALA A 137 10.17 -2.34 0.96
C ALA A 137 9.35 -3.60 0.60
N PHE A 138 8.04 -3.52 0.66
CA PHE A 138 7.21 -4.69 0.37
C PHE A 138 6.03 -4.34 -0.54
N ALA A 139 5.95 -5.00 -1.68
CA ALA A 139 4.87 -4.89 -2.65
C ALA A 139 3.61 -5.66 -2.19
N ALA A 140 3.07 -5.33 -1.02
CA ALA A 140 1.93 -6.04 -0.45
C ALA A 140 0.58 -5.37 -0.79
N SER A 141 0.43 -4.08 -0.45
CA SER A 141 -0.83 -3.36 -0.61
C SER A 141 -0.67 -1.94 -1.16
N GLY A 142 0.54 -1.58 -1.65
CA GLY A 142 0.87 -0.23 -2.10
C GLY A 142 0.99 0.80 -0.98
N SER A 143 0.86 0.39 0.28
CA SER A 143 0.89 1.32 1.42
C SER A 143 2.23 1.36 2.17
N SER A 144 3.28 0.79 1.62
CA SER A 144 4.67 0.99 2.07
C SER A 144 5.20 2.40 1.76
N LEU A 145 4.61 3.08 0.78
CA LEU A 145 4.85 4.48 0.45
C LEU A 145 3.60 5.31 0.69
N GLN A 146 3.68 6.34 1.51
CA GLN A 146 2.58 7.25 1.79
C GLN A 146 3.04 8.72 1.75
N LYS A 147 2.08 9.63 1.57
CA LYS A 147 2.32 11.07 1.61
C LYS A 147 1.30 11.78 2.48
N THR A 148 1.77 12.77 3.20
CA THR A 148 0.94 13.77 3.89
C THR A 148 1.30 15.16 3.37
N LYS A 149 0.62 16.18 3.82
CA LYS A 149 1.02 17.58 3.54
C LYS A 149 2.40 17.96 4.09
N LEU A 150 2.97 17.14 4.98
CA LEU A 150 4.28 17.40 5.59
C LEU A 150 5.42 16.76 4.80
N GLY A 151 5.18 15.66 4.07
CA GLY A 151 6.18 14.95 3.31
C GLY A 151 5.78 13.51 3.02
N TYR A 152 6.76 12.74 2.57
CA TYR A 152 6.66 11.33 2.21
C TYR A 152 7.13 10.44 3.37
N TYR A 153 6.57 9.25 3.42
CA TYR A 153 6.95 8.20 4.38
C TYR A 153 7.14 6.88 3.65
N ILE A 154 8.21 6.17 3.99
CA ILE A 154 8.44 4.81 3.54
C ILE A 154 8.56 3.93 4.79
N VAL A 155 7.84 2.80 4.80
CA VAL A 155 8.01 1.76 5.82
C VAL A 155 8.78 0.59 5.23
N THR A 156 9.71 0.03 6.01
CA THR A 156 10.68 -0.97 5.54
C THR A 156 10.73 -2.19 6.44
N GLY A 157 11.39 -3.23 5.97
CA GLY A 157 11.73 -4.43 6.71
C GLY A 157 12.90 -5.17 6.07
N GLY A 158 13.02 -6.47 6.28
CA GLY A 158 14.06 -7.31 5.68
C GLY A 158 15.44 -7.18 6.34
N GLY A 159 15.82 -5.98 6.77
CA GLY A 159 17.07 -5.70 7.46
C GLY A 159 17.07 -6.15 8.93
N SER A 160 18.09 -5.73 9.69
CA SER A 160 18.16 -6.03 11.12
C SER A 160 17.07 -5.34 11.93
N LYS A 161 16.55 -4.21 11.44
CA LYS A 161 15.46 -3.44 12.02
C LYS A 161 14.46 -3.01 10.95
N ALA A 162 13.17 -3.06 11.27
CA ALA A 162 12.14 -2.37 10.51
C ALA A 162 12.21 -0.87 10.80
N ARG A 163 12.10 -0.04 9.76
CA ARG A 163 12.27 1.41 9.85
C ARG A 163 11.08 2.17 9.27
N VAL A 164 10.97 3.43 9.68
CA VAL A 164 10.22 4.46 8.99
C VAL A 164 11.20 5.50 8.48
N LEU A 165 11.20 5.72 7.17
CA LEU A 165 11.93 6.80 6.55
C LEU A 165 10.96 7.95 6.27
N TYR A 166 11.40 9.17 6.54
CA TYR A 166 10.67 10.38 6.23
C TYR A 166 11.46 11.24 5.26
N GLY A 167 10.79 11.76 4.25
CA GLY A 167 11.33 12.71 3.29
C GLY A 167 10.42 13.92 3.19
N LYS A 168 10.91 15.10 3.55
CA LYS A 168 10.17 16.36 3.32
C LYS A 168 9.84 16.55 1.84
N ASP A 169 10.74 16.09 1.00
CA ASP A 169 10.59 15.92 -0.44
C ASP A 169 11.15 14.55 -0.85
N ALA A 170 11.05 14.21 -2.12
CA ALA A 170 11.53 12.91 -2.61
C ALA A 170 13.06 12.81 -2.76
N LEU A 171 13.84 13.83 -2.37
CA LEU A 171 15.28 13.89 -2.51
C LEU A 171 16.02 13.85 -1.18
N ASN A 172 15.37 14.19 -0.07
CA ASN A 172 16.00 14.29 1.24
C ASN A 172 15.28 13.40 2.24
N TRP A 173 15.94 12.31 2.64
CA TRP A 173 15.38 11.28 3.49
C TRP A 173 16.18 11.13 4.79
N GLU A 174 15.46 10.85 5.86
CA GLU A 174 16.00 10.51 7.17
C GLU A 174 15.27 9.31 7.78
N SER A 175 15.91 8.57 8.68
CA SER A 175 15.24 7.52 9.46
C SER A 175 14.69 8.14 10.74
N ILE A 176 13.37 8.12 10.89
CA ILE A 176 12.68 8.70 12.05
C ILE A 176 12.25 7.65 13.07
N TYR A 177 12.34 6.36 12.74
CA TYR A 177 12.04 5.26 13.64
C TYR A 177 12.76 3.98 13.20
N ALA A 178 13.37 3.26 14.14
CA ALA A 178 14.11 2.02 13.87
C ALA A 178 14.24 1.14 15.13
N GLU A 179 13.16 0.94 15.90
CA GLU A 179 13.24 0.22 17.18
C GLU A 179 12.80 -1.25 17.07
N ILE A 180 11.97 -1.58 16.07
CA ILE A 180 11.43 -2.92 15.93
C ILE A 180 12.43 -3.82 15.19
N PRO A 181 12.72 -5.03 15.71
CA PRO A 181 13.52 -6.02 15.00
C PRO A 181 12.92 -6.34 13.64
N GLY A 182 13.77 -6.37 12.61
CA GLY A 182 13.45 -6.85 11.28
C GLY A 182 13.85 -8.32 11.11
N GLY A 183 14.09 -8.70 9.86
CA GLY A 183 14.53 -10.06 9.47
C GLY A 183 13.91 -10.43 8.13
N GLU A 184 14.34 -11.58 7.59
CA GLU A 184 13.81 -12.05 6.31
C GLU A 184 12.28 -12.13 6.35
N GLY A 185 11.62 -11.42 5.41
CA GLY A 185 10.16 -11.34 5.34
C GLY A 185 9.48 -10.66 6.52
N THR A 186 10.24 -10.03 7.43
CA THR A 186 9.72 -9.38 8.64
C THR A 186 9.93 -7.88 8.58
N GLY A 187 8.90 -7.11 8.92
CA GLY A 187 8.99 -5.67 8.99
C GLY A 187 7.64 -4.98 8.97
N PHE A 188 7.67 -3.68 8.67
CA PHE A 188 6.47 -2.91 8.39
C PHE A 188 6.06 -3.06 6.93
N PHE A 189 4.79 -3.29 6.67
CA PHE A 189 4.22 -3.50 5.34
C PHE A 189 3.26 -2.38 4.94
N SER A 190 2.70 -1.70 5.92
CA SER A 190 1.67 -0.69 5.69
C SER A 190 1.82 0.49 6.64
N LEU A 191 1.67 1.69 6.07
CA LEU A 191 1.43 2.92 6.78
C LEU A 191 0.03 3.43 6.44
N GLY A 192 -0.83 3.56 7.44
CA GLY A 192 -2.14 4.19 7.34
C GLY A 192 -2.04 5.67 7.71
N VAL A 193 -2.72 6.53 6.96
CA VAL A 193 -2.76 7.97 7.19
C VAL A 193 -4.20 8.39 7.49
N ARG A 194 -4.44 8.99 8.66
CA ARG A 194 -5.68 9.66 8.98
C ARG A 194 -5.62 11.14 8.61
N ASP A 195 -4.53 11.79 9.01
CA ASP A 195 -4.21 13.17 8.68
C ASP A 195 -2.67 13.37 8.79
N ALA A 196 -2.20 14.62 8.68
CA ALA A 196 -0.77 14.88 8.65
C ALA A 196 -0.02 14.54 9.95
N LYS A 197 -0.72 14.34 11.07
CA LYS A 197 -0.12 14.01 12.37
C LYS A 197 -0.46 12.62 12.85
N ASN A 198 -1.62 12.11 12.45
CA ASN A 198 -2.16 10.85 12.94
C ASN A 198 -1.86 9.73 11.93
N LEU A 199 -0.87 8.92 12.24
CA LEU A 199 -0.35 7.84 11.41
C LEU A 199 -0.39 6.53 12.19
N TRP A 200 -0.71 5.44 11.50
CA TRP A 200 -0.56 4.08 12.02
C TRP A 200 0.35 3.27 11.13
N MET A 201 1.18 2.41 11.70
CA MET A 201 1.96 1.46 10.93
C MET A 201 1.85 0.06 11.51
N GLY A 202 2.01 -0.94 10.65
CA GLY A 202 1.97 -2.35 11.03
C GLY A 202 2.58 -3.24 9.96
N GLY A 203 2.70 -4.49 10.29
CA GLY A 203 3.30 -5.47 9.42
C GLY A 203 3.27 -6.86 10.04
N GLY A 204 4.42 -7.54 10.04
CA GLY A 204 4.54 -8.89 10.55
C GLY A 204 5.60 -9.66 9.79
N ASN A 205 5.32 -10.95 9.58
CA ASN A 205 6.12 -11.82 8.72
C ASN A 205 5.19 -12.56 7.75
N TYR A 206 5.40 -12.41 6.46
CA TYR A 206 4.51 -13.00 5.44
C TYR A 206 4.54 -14.53 5.39
N SER A 207 5.55 -15.17 5.97
CA SER A 207 5.62 -16.64 6.11
C SER A 207 4.91 -17.13 7.38
N ARG A 208 4.59 -16.24 8.33
CA ARG A 208 3.96 -16.54 9.63
C ARG A 208 2.73 -15.67 9.84
N ILE A 209 1.76 -15.78 8.95
CA ILE A 209 0.60 -14.88 8.83
C ILE A 209 -0.32 -14.81 10.06
N LYS A 210 -0.28 -15.81 10.93
CA LYS A 210 -1.09 -15.87 12.17
C LYS A 210 -0.35 -15.33 13.39
N GLU A 211 0.92 -14.98 13.22
CA GLU A 211 1.78 -14.43 14.28
C GLU A 211 2.01 -12.94 14.00
N GLY A 212 1.99 -12.13 15.05
CA GLY A 212 2.25 -10.70 14.97
C GLY A 212 3.58 -10.32 15.62
N PRO A 213 4.74 -10.70 15.03
CA PRO A 213 6.04 -10.33 15.61
C PRO A 213 6.31 -8.82 15.54
N VAL A 214 5.54 -8.09 14.74
CA VAL A 214 5.62 -6.64 14.60
C VAL A 214 4.33 -6.03 15.13
N PRO A 215 4.40 -5.17 16.17
CA PRO A 215 3.21 -4.54 16.73
C PRO A 215 2.61 -3.52 15.76
N VAL A 216 1.31 -3.26 15.91
CA VAL A 216 0.68 -2.07 15.31
C VAL A 216 1.04 -0.87 16.18
N LEU A 217 1.62 0.15 15.56
CA LEU A 217 2.06 1.36 16.23
C LEU A 217 1.27 2.57 15.74
N GLU A 218 1.04 3.54 16.62
CA GLU A 218 0.45 4.83 16.29
C GLU A 218 1.40 5.97 16.57
N SER A 219 1.31 7.01 15.75
CA SER A 219 1.91 8.32 15.98
C SER A 219 0.84 9.39 15.91
N LEU A 220 0.92 10.36 16.84
CA LEU A 220 0.03 11.51 16.91
C LEU A 220 0.75 12.82 16.58
N ASP A 221 2.02 12.76 16.18
CA ASP A 221 2.93 13.89 15.98
C ASP A 221 3.72 13.83 14.67
N ALA A 222 3.10 13.24 13.64
CA ALA A 222 3.67 13.10 12.29
C ALA A 222 4.88 12.17 12.23
N GLY A 223 4.87 11.10 13.02
CA GLY A 223 5.90 10.09 13.01
C GLY A 223 7.13 10.39 13.86
N LYS A 224 7.13 11.47 14.64
CA LYS A 224 8.25 11.80 15.54
C LYS A 224 8.35 10.83 16.71
N THR A 225 7.21 10.44 17.26
CA THR A 225 7.12 9.41 18.29
C THR A 225 6.08 8.35 17.91
N TRP A 226 6.30 7.12 18.37
CA TRP A 226 5.45 5.98 18.10
C TRP A 226 5.17 5.20 19.37
N SER A 227 3.95 4.76 19.55
CA SER A 227 3.53 3.91 20.67
C SER A 227 2.67 2.75 20.21
N PRO A 228 2.73 1.60 20.90
CA PRO A 228 1.88 0.46 20.58
C PRO A 228 0.39 0.79 20.71
N VAL A 229 -0.39 0.40 19.71
CA VAL A 229 -1.86 0.48 19.80
C VAL A 229 -2.36 -0.58 20.77
N VAL A 230 -3.15 -0.16 21.74
CA VAL A 230 -3.62 -1.03 22.83
C VAL A 230 -4.50 -2.15 22.27
N ASN A 231 -4.20 -3.39 22.71
CA ASN A 231 -4.95 -4.60 22.33
C ASN A 231 -5.06 -4.82 20.81
N ALA A 232 -4.08 -4.33 20.05
CA ALA A 232 -4.05 -4.57 18.61
C ALA A 232 -3.97 -6.07 18.31
N PRO A 233 -4.68 -6.56 17.26
CA PRO A 233 -4.62 -7.96 16.87
C PRO A 233 -3.20 -8.38 16.49
N ALA A 234 -2.80 -9.58 16.89
CA ALA A 234 -1.47 -10.14 16.68
C ALA A 234 -1.44 -11.06 15.46
N TYR A 235 -1.66 -10.51 14.26
CA TYR A 235 -1.50 -11.21 12.98
C TYR A 235 -0.73 -10.34 11.98
N TYR A 236 -0.29 -10.94 10.89
CA TYR A 236 0.38 -10.22 9.80
C TYR A 236 -0.57 -9.26 9.11
N VAL A 237 -0.22 -7.96 9.10
CA VAL A 237 -1.02 -6.87 8.55
C VAL A 237 -0.38 -6.39 7.25
N GLU A 238 -1.11 -6.51 6.15
CA GLU A 238 -0.70 -6.00 4.83
C GLU A 238 -1.23 -4.61 4.53
N LYS A 239 -2.40 -4.27 5.08
CA LYS A 239 -3.05 -2.98 4.87
C LYS A 239 -3.58 -2.36 6.15
N ILE A 240 -3.27 -1.09 6.34
CA ILE A 240 -3.90 -0.22 7.33
C ILE A 240 -4.59 0.92 6.60
N LEU A 241 -5.87 1.12 6.87
CA LEU A 241 -6.69 2.14 6.25
C LEU A 241 -7.46 2.94 7.31
N TRP A 242 -7.41 4.26 7.24
CA TRP A 242 -8.39 5.12 7.91
C TRP A 242 -9.65 5.21 7.07
N ALA A 243 -10.74 4.65 7.57
CA ALA A 243 -12.05 4.63 6.93
C ALA A 243 -13.08 5.34 7.82
N ASP A 244 -12.82 6.61 8.13
CA ASP A 244 -13.61 7.45 9.03
C ASP A 244 -15.02 6.89 9.35
N PRO A 245 -15.32 6.55 10.62
CA PRO A 245 -14.54 6.88 11.84
C PRO A 245 -13.63 5.74 12.34
N TYR A 246 -13.33 4.71 11.56
CA TYR A 246 -12.63 3.51 12.01
C TYR A 246 -11.24 3.36 11.39
N TRP A 247 -10.30 2.79 12.15
CA TRP A 247 -9.12 2.18 11.58
C TRP A 247 -9.41 0.75 11.16
N ILE A 248 -8.98 0.37 9.98
CA ILE A 248 -9.15 -0.97 9.41
C ILE A 248 -7.78 -1.59 9.21
N LEU A 249 -7.60 -2.78 9.75
CA LEU A 249 -6.45 -3.63 9.49
C LEU A 249 -6.90 -4.81 8.63
N SER A 250 -6.09 -5.16 7.64
CA SER A 250 -6.37 -6.31 6.78
C SER A 250 -5.08 -7.07 6.47
N GLY A 251 -5.20 -8.38 6.38
CA GLY A 251 -4.14 -9.30 6.00
C GLY A 251 -4.71 -10.66 5.65
N PRO A 252 -3.85 -11.62 5.22
CA PRO A 252 -4.30 -12.92 4.75
C PRO A 252 -4.91 -13.81 5.85
N ALA A 253 -4.74 -13.48 7.12
CA ALA A 253 -5.31 -14.25 8.22
C ALA A 253 -6.68 -13.72 8.66
N GLU A 254 -6.84 -12.40 8.71
CA GLU A 254 -8.02 -11.75 9.29
C GLU A 254 -8.08 -10.27 8.89
N SER A 255 -9.27 -9.68 9.01
CA SER A 255 -9.47 -8.23 8.99
C SER A 255 -10.15 -7.77 10.28
N SER A 256 -9.76 -6.60 10.78
CA SER A 256 -10.28 -6.02 12.03
C SER A 256 -10.57 -4.53 11.89
N ALA A 257 -11.51 -4.03 12.69
CA ALA A 257 -11.79 -2.61 12.82
C ALA A 257 -11.54 -2.14 14.26
N PHE A 258 -11.01 -0.94 14.39
CA PHE A 258 -10.81 -0.25 15.66
C PHE A 258 -11.65 1.02 15.71
N ASP A 259 -12.42 1.16 16.79
CA ASP A 259 -13.13 2.41 17.12
C ASP A 259 -12.24 3.26 18.06
N PRO A 260 -11.72 4.40 17.59
CA PRO A 260 -10.82 5.22 18.40
C PRO A 260 -11.51 5.96 19.55
N VAL A 261 -12.84 6.11 19.49
CA VAL A 261 -13.64 6.73 20.57
C VAL A 261 -13.88 5.73 21.71
N LYS A 262 -14.30 4.51 21.34
CA LYS A 262 -14.53 3.41 22.30
C LYS A 262 -13.26 2.69 22.69
N LYS A 263 -12.12 2.95 22.01
CA LYS A 263 -10.82 2.26 22.16
C LYS A 263 -10.96 0.73 22.12
N ARG A 264 -11.74 0.22 21.18
CA ARG A 264 -12.11 -1.19 21.08
C ARG A 264 -11.93 -1.74 19.68
N TRP A 265 -11.52 -3.01 19.61
CA TRP A 265 -11.39 -3.80 18.41
C TRP A 265 -12.58 -4.72 18.17
N ILE A 266 -12.92 -4.92 16.92
CA ILE A 266 -13.81 -6.01 16.46
C ILE A 266 -13.15 -6.73 15.28
N SER A 267 -13.39 -8.04 15.19
CA SER A 267 -13.07 -8.83 13.99
C SER A 267 -14.11 -8.55 12.91
N LEU A 268 -13.66 -8.33 11.69
CA LEU A 268 -14.49 -8.24 10.49
C LEU A 268 -14.57 -9.59 9.75
N GLY A 269 -13.86 -10.61 10.27
CA GLY A 269 -13.86 -11.96 9.74
C GLY A 269 -12.48 -12.43 9.28
N LYS A 270 -12.39 -13.75 9.05
CA LYS A 270 -11.15 -14.44 8.66
C LYS A 270 -11.00 -14.59 7.15
N SER A 271 -11.60 -13.71 6.38
CA SER A 271 -11.39 -13.69 4.93
C SER A 271 -10.03 -13.13 4.59
N PRO A 272 -9.27 -13.78 3.69
CA PRO A 272 -7.90 -13.41 3.37
C PRO A 272 -7.88 -12.21 2.40
N TYR A 273 -8.09 -11.01 2.91
CA TYR A 273 -8.01 -9.78 2.12
C TYR A 273 -6.62 -9.14 2.25
N HIS A 274 -5.92 -9.07 1.12
CA HIS A 274 -4.60 -8.44 1.01
C HIS A 274 -4.68 -6.92 1.00
N ASN A 275 -5.75 -6.37 0.45
CA ASN A 275 -5.95 -4.94 0.39
C ASN A 275 -7.41 -4.57 0.63
N VAL A 276 -7.64 -3.38 1.16
CA VAL A 276 -8.97 -2.82 1.38
C VAL A 276 -9.02 -1.37 0.93
N CYS A 277 -10.16 -0.96 0.38
CA CYS A 277 -10.43 0.43 0.05
C CYS A 277 -11.86 0.83 0.46
N ARG A 278 -12.08 2.13 0.66
CA ARG A 278 -13.40 2.68 0.94
C ARG A 278 -14.00 3.31 -0.32
N VAL A 279 -15.28 3.02 -0.55
CA VAL A 279 -16.10 3.64 -1.60
C VAL A 279 -17.45 4.00 -0.99
N GLY A 280 -17.71 5.28 -0.82
CA GLY A 280 -18.89 5.76 -0.13
C GLY A 280 -18.98 5.26 1.32
N ASP A 281 -20.02 4.52 1.64
CA ASP A 281 -20.27 3.90 2.95
C ASP A 281 -19.78 2.45 3.05
N ARG A 282 -19.10 1.92 2.02
CA ARG A 282 -18.64 0.52 1.98
C ARG A 282 -17.12 0.42 1.98
N LEU A 283 -16.64 -0.61 2.65
CA LEU A 283 -15.28 -1.11 2.55
C LEU A 283 -15.28 -2.32 1.62
N TYR A 284 -14.45 -2.29 0.59
CA TYR A 284 -14.19 -3.42 -0.30
C TYR A 284 -12.86 -4.04 0.06
N GLY A 285 -12.87 -5.35 0.32
CA GLY A 285 -11.67 -6.16 0.51
C GLY A 285 -11.40 -7.01 -0.73
N VAL A 286 -10.13 -7.11 -1.10
CA VAL A 286 -9.68 -7.95 -2.22
C VAL A 286 -8.61 -8.93 -1.77
N GLY A 287 -8.73 -10.17 -2.21
CA GLY A 287 -7.85 -11.26 -1.84
C GLY A 287 -7.44 -12.13 -3.01
N GLY A 288 -6.75 -13.22 -2.71
CA GLY A 288 -6.30 -14.17 -3.70
C GLY A 288 -7.45 -14.81 -4.49
N ARG A 289 -7.14 -15.29 -5.71
CA ARG A 289 -8.10 -15.99 -6.58
C ARG A 289 -9.32 -15.16 -7.01
N GLY A 290 -9.17 -13.82 -7.08
CA GLY A 290 -10.26 -12.93 -7.46
C GLY A 290 -11.32 -12.75 -6.38
N GLN A 291 -11.03 -13.06 -5.13
CA GLN A 291 -11.96 -12.86 -4.03
C GLN A 291 -12.19 -11.35 -3.81
N ILE A 292 -13.45 -10.94 -3.87
CA ILE A 292 -13.92 -9.60 -3.55
C ILE A 292 -15.04 -9.73 -2.52
N GLY A 293 -14.96 -8.94 -1.47
CA GLY A 293 -16.03 -8.84 -0.48
C GLY A 293 -16.24 -7.40 -0.05
N PHE A 294 -17.35 -7.12 0.61
CA PHE A 294 -17.58 -5.80 1.17
C PHE A 294 -18.35 -5.86 2.48
N ILE A 295 -18.22 -4.80 3.25
CA ILE A 295 -19.01 -4.53 4.47
C ILE A 295 -19.31 -3.02 4.51
N SER A 296 -20.52 -2.64 4.94
CA SER A 296 -20.84 -1.22 5.11
C SER A 296 -20.33 -0.69 6.47
N LEU A 297 -20.11 0.61 6.54
CA LEU A 297 -19.74 1.26 7.81
C LEU A 297 -20.85 1.13 8.86
N SER A 298 -22.13 1.11 8.43
CA SER A 298 -23.26 0.86 9.32
C SER A 298 -23.26 -0.57 9.90
N GLN A 299 -22.90 -1.59 9.11
CA GLN A 299 -22.71 -2.95 9.62
C GLN A 299 -21.55 -3.02 10.63
N ILE A 300 -20.44 -2.34 10.38
CA ILE A 300 -19.33 -2.24 11.33
C ILE A 300 -19.82 -1.60 12.64
N GLN A 301 -20.59 -0.52 12.57
CA GLN A 301 -21.17 0.13 13.73
C GLN A 301 -22.07 -0.84 14.53
N GLN A 302 -22.93 -1.60 13.84
CA GLN A 302 -23.77 -2.62 14.49
C GLN A 302 -22.97 -3.71 15.20
N LEU A 303 -21.86 -4.16 14.60
CA LEU A 303 -20.95 -5.12 15.25
C LEU A 303 -20.31 -4.55 16.53
N PHE A 304 -20.04 -3.25 16.59
CA PHE A 304 -19.57 -2.61 17.82
C PHE A 304 -20.68 -2.54 18.89
N LEU A 305 -21.93 -2.33 18.51
CA LEU A 305 -23.06 -2.26 19.44
C LEU A 305 -23.45 -3.64 19.98
N SER A 306 -23.41 -4.68 19.14
CA SER A 306 -23.83 -6.04 19.54
C SER A 306 -22.89 -6.73 20.53
N LYS A 307 -21.72 -6.17 20.79
CA LYS A 307 -20.74 -6.69 21.74
C LYS A 307 -20.63 -5.85 23.02
N GLU A 308 -21.49 -4.87 23.20
CA GLU A 308 -21.72 -4.15 24.47
C GLU A 308 -22.57 -4.99 25.40
#